data_de2bf9f5b27cbdc232a06a589c94d192
#
_entry.id   de2bf9f5b27cbdc232a06a589c94d192
#
_cell.length_a   1.000
_cell.length_b   1.000
_cell.length_c   1.000
_cell.angle_alpha   90.00
_cell.angle_beta   90.00
_cell.angle_gamma   90.00
#
_symmetry.space_group_name_H-M   'P 1'
#
loop_
_entity.id
_entity.type
_entity.pdbx_description
1 polymer ?
#
loop_
_entity_poly.entity_id
_entity_poly.type
_entity_poly.pdbx_seq_one_letter_code
_entity_poly.pdbx_strand_id
1 'polypeptide(L)'
;VSEEYVAVCPVDEELVDRLLALAELDLTDAESVAARLREAGWPDWSEAVGGPAYEDTPDVPEATHVTPHGHFVTADGDGTLHLPFAYLYTVDGGLLDEDIWAGVPGWTSQEGAWRPEFDAHHATVVQRFTDRLGLPHHDIRQPRFHTRYVSWRLEHNVVIVGQGPEPMSYDQFEDAHVLLLSRTAQDAPFSDSEAMRALLTS
;
A
#
# COMPACT_ATOMS: atom_id res chain seq x y z
N VAL A 1 -3.55 -24.47 -16.23
CA VAL A 1 -3.59 -23.19 -16.95
C VAL A 1 -3.38 -22.13 -15.89
N SER A 2 -2.33 -21.33 -16.00
CA SER A 2 -2.14 -20.21 -15.09
C SER A 2 -3.03 -19.05 -15.52
N GLU A 3 -3.70 -18.42 -14.56
CA GLU A 3 -4.60 -17.29 -14.78
C GLU A 3 -4.07 -16.08 -14.01
N GLU A 4 -3.98 -14.94 -14.68
CA GLU A 4 -3.55 -13.69 -14.07
C GLU A 4 -4.75 -12.94 -13.48
N TYR A 5 -4.55 -12.32 -12.35
CA TYR A 5 -5.56 -11.56 -11.62
C TYR A 5 -5.01 -10.19 -11.20
N VAL A 6 -5.89 -9.21 -11.19
CA VAL A 6 -5.65 -7.93 -10.51
C VAL A 6 -6.71 -7.76 -9.42
N ALA A 7 -6.28 -7.72 -8.17
CA ALA A 7 -7.13 -7.36 -7.05
C ALA A 7 -6.95 -5.89 -6.69
N VAL A 8 -8.04 -5.20 -6.37
CA VAL A 8 -8.03 -3.75 -6.08
C VAL A 8 -8.96 -3.40 -4.94
N CYS A 9 -8.46 -2.58 -4.02
CA CYS A 9 -9.26 -1.80 -3.07
C CYS A 9 -9.13 -0.32 -3.44
N PRO A 10 -10.19 0.36 -3.88
CA PRO A 10 -10.09 1.69 -4.47
C PRO A 10 -9.65 2.76 -3.46
N VAL A 11 -8.62 3.53 -3.81
CA VAL A 11 -8.18 4.72 -3.05
C VAL A 11 -8.97 5.92 -3.54
N ASP A 12 -9.98 6.36 -2.81
CA ASP A 12 -10.80 7.52 -3.14
C ASP A 12 -10.20 8.85 -2.63
N GLU A 13 -10.88 9.95 -2.91
CA GLU A 13 -10.48 11.30 -2.51
C GLU A 13 -10.45 11.45 -0.97
N GLU A 14 -11.42 10.86 -0.28
CA GLU A 14 -11.52 10.93 1.18
C GLU A 14 -10.34 10.21 1.84
N LEU A 15 -9.97 9.03 1.32
CA LEU A 15 -8.81 8.29 1.82
C LEU A 15 -7.52 9.07 1.57
N VAL A 16 -7.36 9.71 0.40
CA VAL A 16 -6.21 10.58 0.13
C VAL A 16 -6.11 11.70 1.16
N ASP A 17 -7.22 12.41 1.43
CA ASP A 17 -7.23 13.50 2.41
C ASP A 17 -6.88 13.00 3.83
N ARG A 18 -7.34 11.81 4.22
CA ARG A 18 -6.98 11.17 5.50
C ARG A 18 -5.50 10.77 5.56
N LEU A 19 -4.96 10.20 4.50
CA LEU A 19 -3.54 9.85 4.41
C LEU A 19 -2.65 11.09 4.50
N LEU A 20 -3.05 12.20 3.86
CA LEU A 20 -2.33 13.47 3.96
C LEU A 20 -2.38 14.04 5.39
N ALA A 21 -3.50 13.93 6.08
CA ALA A 21 -3.59 14.33 7.48
C ALA A 21 -2.71 13.47 8.41
N LEU A 22 -2.56 12.17 8.11
CA LEU A 22 -1.62 11.29 8.82
C LEU A 22 -0.17 11.64 8.49
N ALA A 23 0.11 12.07 7.26
CA ALA A 23 1.45 12.47 6.84
C ALA A 23 1.95 13.79 7.49
N GLU A 24 1.11 14.49 8.23
CA GLU A 24 1.50 15.66 9.05
C GLU A 24 2.01 15.26 10.44
N LEU A 25 1.80 14.00 10.86
CA LEU A 25 2.21 13.50 12.18
C LEU A 25 3.68 13.12 12.21
N ASP A 26 4.23 13.04 13.42
CA ASP A 26 5.47 12.30 13.66
C ASP A 26 5.16 10.79 13.62
N LEU A 27 5.51 10.14 12.51
CA LEU A 27 5.25 8.70 12.30
C LEU A 27 6.11 7.81 13.20
N THR A 28 7.10 8.35 13.92
CA THR A 28 7.90 7.60 14.90
C THR A 28 7.25 7.55 16.29
N ASP A 29 6.17 8.32 16.49
CA ASP A 29 5.34 8.26 17.70
C ASP A 29 4.15 7.30 17.49
N ALA A 30 4.39 6.02 17.77
CA ALA A 30 3.41 4.95 17.58
C ALA A 30 2.08 5.21 18.32
N GLU A 31 2.12 5.83 19.52
CA GLU A 31 0.92 6.10 20.31
C GLU A 31 0.04 7.17 19.62
N SER A 32 0.66 8.26 19.15
CA SER A 32 -0.04 9.32 18.42
C SER A 32 -0.59 8.81 17.08
N VAL A 33 0.16 8.00 16.35
CA VAL A 33 -0.29 7.38 15.10
C VAL A 33 -1.50 6.47 15.35
N ALA A 34 -1.40 5.53 16.29
CA ALA A 34 -2.49 4.62 16.63
C ALA A 34 -3.75 5.36 17.14
N ALA A 35 -3.58 6.44 17.94
CA ALA A 35 -4.70 7.27 18.37
C ALA A 35 -5.40 7.93 17.17
N ARG A 36 -4.61 8.44 16.20
CA ARG A 36 -5.15 9.11 15.02
C ARG A 36 -5.85 8.14 14.07
N LEU A 37 -5.32 6.92 13.91
CA LEU A 37 -5.96 5.87 13.11
C LEU A 37 -7.33 5.50 13.71
N ARG A 38 -7.42 5.33 15.03
CA ARG A 38 -8.69 5.08 15.73
C ARG A 38 -9.68 6.23 15.58
N GLU A 39 -9.24 7.50 15.69
CA GLU A 39 -10.08 8.68 15.44
C GLU A 39 -10.59 8.72 13.99
N ALA A 40 -9.80 8.25 13.04
CA ALA A 40 -10.19 8.11 11.64
C ALA A 40 -11.20 6.96 11.41
N GLY A 41 -11.51 6.17 12.44
CA GLY A 41 -12.38 5.00 12.35
C GLY A 41 -11.69 3.80 11.71
N TRP A 42 -10.37 3.69 11.85
CA TRP A 42 -9.57 2.56 11.40
C TRP A 42 -9.26 1.67 12.60
N PRO A 43 -10.06 0.61 12.86
CA PRO A 43 -9.86 -0.25 14.01
C PRO A 43 -8.57 -1.05 13.91
N ASP A 44 -8.07 -1.49 15.06
CA ASP A 44 -6.99 -2.47 15.11
C ASP A 44 -7.38 -3.74 14.34
N TRP A 45 -6.43 -4.31 13.61
CA TRP A 45 -6.64 -5.53 12.84
C TRP A 45 -7.21 -6.67 13.69
N SER A 46 -6.67 -6.86 14.90
CA SER A 46 -7.15 -7.90 15.83
C SER A 46 -8.61 -7.72 16.26
N GLU A 47 -9.11 -6.49 16.29
CA GLU A 47 -10.52 -6.20 16.58
C GLU A 47 -11.41 -6.46 15.36
N ALA A 48 -10.91 -6.15 14.15
CA ALA A 48 -11.63 -6.33 12.90
C ALA A 48 -11.72 -7.81 12.48
N VAL A 49 -10.63 -8.55 12.63
CA VAL A 49 -10.51 -9.99 12.23
C VAL A 49 -11.28 -10.92 13.15
N GLY A 50 -11.63 -10.50 14.37
CA GLY A 50 -12.54 -11.26 15.24
C GLY A 50 -13.97 -11.41 14.70
N GLY A 51 -14.27 -10.83 13.52
CA GLY A 51 -15.53 -10.97 12.82
C GLY A 51 -15.47 -11.97 11.66
N PRO A 52 -16.60 -12.60 11.32
CA PRO A 52 -16.67 -13.63 10.27
C PRO A 52 -16.32 -13.13 8.86
N ALA A 53 -16.18 -11.82 8.69
CA ALA A 53 -15.86 -11.23 7.39
C ALA A 53 -14.41 -11.45 6.95
N TYR A 54 -13.51 -11.85 7.85
CA TYR A 54 -12.08 -12.03 7.59
C TYR A 54 -11.55 -13.42 7.96
N GLU A 55 -12.43 -14.39 8.26
CA GLU A 55 -12.00 -15.75 8.65
C GLU A 55 -11.19 -16.48 7.55
N ASP A 56 -11.43 -16.15 6.29
CA ASP A 56 -10.77 -16.73 5.11
C ASP A 56 -9.88 -15.72 4.37
N THR A 57 -9.53 -14.57 4.99
CA THR A 57 -8.61 -13.63 4.33
C THR A 57 -7.22 -14.21 4.21
N PRO A 58 -6.51 -13.90 3.11
CA PRO A 58 -5.09 -14.20 3.04
C PRO A 58 -4.42 -13.63 4.29
N ASP A 59 -3.52 -14.42 4.85
CA ASP A 59 -2.72 -13.99 5.99
C ASP A 59 -1.95 -12.73 5.55
N VAL A 60 -2.47 -11.56 5.93
CA VAL A 60 -1.78 -10.27 5.72
C VAL A 60 -0.89 -10.10 6.95
N PRO A 61 0.35 -10.58 6.90
CA PRO A 61 1.11 -10.92 8.10
C PRO A 61 1.46 -9.72 8.97
N GLU A 62 1.25 -8.51 8.52
CA GLU A 62 1.75 -7.31 9.19
C GLU A 62 0.71 -6.19 9.32
N ALA A 63 -0.56 -6.44 8.95
CA ALA A 63 -1.59 -5.42 9.11
C ALA A 63 -1.85 -5.13 10.58
N THR A 64 -1.70 -3.86 10.95
CA THR A 64 -2.00 -3.39 12.32
C THR A 64 -3.40 -2.81 12.42
N HIS A 65 -3.93 -2.29 11.32
CA HIS A 65 -5.25 -1.65 11.24
C HIS A 65 -5.93 -1.98 9.91
N VAL A 66 -7.24 -1.71 9.84
CA VAL A 66 -8.02 -1.81 8.60
C VAL A 66 -8.87 -0.55 8.41
N THR A 67 -8.94 -0.04 7.18
CA THR A 67 -9.84 1.09 6.89
C THR A 67 -11.29 0.62 6.78
N PRO A 68 -12.29 1.52 6.92
CA PRO A 68 -13.70 1.19 6.67
C PRO A 68 -13.97 0.65 5.26
N HIS A 69 -13.08 0.91 4.31
CA HIS A 69 -13.17 0.44 2.93
C HIS A 69 -12.42 -0.88 2.68
N GLY A 70 -11.76 -1.44 3.70
CA GLY A 70 -11.09 -2.73 3.61
C GLY A 70 -9.59 -2.67 3.25
N HIS A 71 -8.97 -1.49 3.17
CA HIS A 71 -7.51 -1.44 3.00
C HIS A 71 -6.82 -1.92 4.27
N PHE A 72 -5.81 -2.75 4.09
CA PHE A 72 -4.90 -3.15 5.16
C PHE A 72 -3.88 -2.04 5.41
N VAL A 73 -3.59 -1.79 6.67
CA VAL A 73 -2.64 -0.74 7.05
C VAL A 73 -1.62 -1.33 8.02
N THR A 74 -0.36 -1.16 7.70
CA THR A 74 0.75 -1.46 8.62
C THR A 74 1.32 -0.15 9.15
N ALA A 75 1.37 0.01 10.46
CA ALA A 75 1.89 1.20 11.14
C ALA A 75 2.53 0.79 12.47
N ASP A 76 3.83 0.47 12.46
CA ASP A 76 4.53 -0.11 13.59
C ASP A 76 5.24 0.92 14.49
N GLY A 77 5.12 2.21 14.17
CA GLY A 77 5.76 3.29 14.91
C GLY A 77 7.28 3.40 14.67
N ASP A 78 7.76 2.76 13.62
CA ASP A 78 9.15 2.85 13.15
C ASP A 78 9.39 4.05 12.23
N GLY A 79 8.35 4.84 12.00
CA GLY A 79 8.35 5.98 11.07
C GLY A 79 7.75 5.64 9.71
N THR A 80 7.09 4.49 9.57
CA THR A 80 6.42 4.07 8.34
C THR A 80 4.92 3.83 8.54
N LEU A 81 4.14 4.10 7.49
CA LEU A 81 2.77 3.64 7.33
C LEU A 81 2.62 3.12 5.91
N HIS A 82 2.26 1.87 5.76
CA HIS A 82 2.08 1.19 4.48
C HIS A 82 0.62 0.82 4.27
N LEU A 83 0.10 1.11 3.08
CA LEU A 83 -1.28 0.84 2.68
C LEU A 83 -1.29 0.30 1.24
N PRO A 84 -1.36 -1.01 1.04
CA PRO A 84 -1.55 -1.59 -0.29
C PRO A 84 -2.97 -1.33 -0.79
N PHE A 85 -3.10 -1.13 -2.11
CA PHE A 85 -4.40 -0.87 -2.76
C PHE A 85 -4.63 -1.69 -4.04
N ALA A 86 -3.60 -2.34 -4.57
CA ALA A 86 -3.76 -3.28 -5.67
C ALA A 86 -2.69 -4.36 -5.61
N TYR A 87 -3.04 -5.55 -6.12
CA TYR A 87 -2.13 -6.68 -6.29
C TYR A 87 -2.27 -7.25 -7.69
N LEU A 88 -1.14 -7.60 -8.31
CA LEU A 88 -1.07 -8.42 -9.51
C LEU A 88 -0.48 -9.77 -9.12
N TYR A 89 -1.17 -10.87 -9.45
CA TYR A 89 -0.76 -12.22 -9.08
C TYR A 89 -1.27 -13.26 -10.06
N THR A 90 -0.75 -14.47 -9.94
CA THR A 90 -1.11 -15.60 -10.80
C THR A 90 -1.66 -16.75 -9.95
N VAL A 91 -2.81 -17.26 -10.34
CA VAL A 91 -3.37 -18.52 -9.83
C VAL A 91 -2.96 -19.64 -10.80
N ASP A 92 -2.18 -20.60 -10.34
CA ASP A 92 -1.59 -21.64 -11.20
C ASP A 92 -1.88 -23.08 -10.75
N GLY A 93 -2.62 -23.24 -9.64
CA GLY A 93 -2.90 -24.53 -9.02
C GLY A 93 -1.69 -25.14 -8.30
N GLY A 94 -0.66 -24.34 -8.05
CA GLY A 94 0.54 -24.70 -7.32
C GLY A 94 0.63 -24.02 -5.97
N LEU A 95 1.11 -22.78 -5.96
CA LEU A 95 1.23 -21.97 -4.76
C LEU A 95 -0.09 -21.27 -4.40
N LEU A 96 -0.85 -20.85 -5.43
CA LEU A 96 -2.22 -20.37 -5.28
C LEU A 96 -3.16 -21.27 -6.06
N ASP A 97 -4.08 -21.90 -5.35
CA ASP A 97 -5.10 -22.80 -5.92
C ASP A 97 -6.35 -22.03 -6.36
N GLU A 98 -6.58 -20.85 -5.76
CA GLU A 98 -7.78 -20.04 -5.96
C GLU A 98 -7.48 -18.54 -5.81
N ASP A 99 -8.46 -17.72 -6.17
CA ASP A 99 -8.42 -16.28 -5.96
C ASP A 99 -8.54 -15.95 -4.46
N ILE A 100 -7.40 -15.63 -3.84
CA ILE A 100 -7.31 -15.31 -2.42
C ILE A 100 -8.00 -14.01 -2.02
N TRP A 101 -8.33 -13.13 -2.99
CA TRP A 101 -9.05 -11.88 -2.74
C TRP A 101 -10.55 -12.01 -2.91
N ALA A 102 -11.04 -13.19 -3.35
CA ALA A 102 -12.46 -13.45 -3.50
C ALA A 102 -13.17 -13.34 -2.15
N GLY A 103 -14.10 -12.38 -2.04
CA GLY A 103 -14.88 -12.18 -0.81
C GLY A 103 -14.21 -11.33 0.27
N VAL A 104 -12.97 -10.88 0.08
CA VAL A 104 -12.32 -9.95 1.01
C VAL A 104 -13.04 -8.60 0.98
N PRO A 105 -13.54 -8.10 2.13
CA PRO A 105 -14.31 -6.86 2.16
C PRO A 105 -13.53 -5.67 1.58
N GLY A 106 -14.19 -4.94 0.67
CA GLY A 106 -13.60 -3.77 0.01
C GLY A 106 -12.70 -4.09 -1.18
N TRP A 107 -12.29 -5.34 -1.35
CA TRP A 107 -11.48 -5.78 -2.47
C TRP A 107 -12.34 -6.37 -3.59
N THR A 108 -11.91 -6.14 -4.80
CA THR A 108 -12.48 -6.77 -6.01
C THR A 108 -11.33 -7.33 -6.83
N SER A 109 -11.44 -8.58 -7.23
CA SER A 109 -10.48 -9.20 -8.14
C SER A 109 -11.08 -9.35 -9.53
N GLN A 110 -10.25 -9.23 -10.53
CA GLN A 110 -10.60 -9.40 -11.94
C GLN A 110 -9.68 -10.45 -12.57
N GLU A 111 -10.28 -11.58 -12.93
CA GLU A 111 -9.62 -12.62 -13.70
C GLU A 111 -9.32 -12.14 -15.12
N GLY A 112 -8.17 -12.51 -15.65
CA GLY A 112 -7.69 -12.11 -16.99
C GLY A 112 -7.22 -10.66 -17.07
N ALA A 113 -7.28 -9.90 -15.98
CA ALA A 113 -6.62 -8.60 -15.89
C ALA A 113 -5.11 -8.80 -15.61
N TRP A 114 -4.29 -7.89 -16.12
CA TRP A 114 -2.84 -8.03 -16.04
C TRP A 114 -2.15 -6.66 -15.91
N ARG A 115 -0.88 -6.58 -16.30
CA ARG A 115 -0.03 -5.40 -16.10
C ARG A 115 -0.66 -4.05 -16.48
N PRO A 116 -1.31 -3.85 -17.66
CA PRO A 116 -1.89 -2.56 -18.03
C PRO A 116 -2.99 -2.09 -17.08
N GLU A 117 -3.84 -3.01 -16.60
CA GLU A 117 -4.90 -2.72 -15.63
C GLU A 117 -4.30 -2.36 -14.27
N PHE A 118 -3.32 -3.12 -13.80
CA PHE A 118 -2.57 -2.82 -12.57
C PHE A 118 -1.89 -1.45 -12.63
N ASP A 119 -1.15 -1.16 -13.72
CA ASP A 119 -0.50 0.13 -13.94
C ASP A 119 -1.51 1.29 -14.01
N ALA A 120 -2.72 1.06 -14.54
CA ALA A 120 -3.78 2.06 -14.60
C ALA A 120 -4.31 2.42 -13.19
N HIS A 121 -4.44 1.44 -12.28
CA HIS A 121 -4.81 1.70 -10.89
C HIS A 121 -3.74 2.53 -10.18
N HIS A 122 -2.47 2.17 -10.32
CA HIS A 122 -1.36 2.96 -9.79
C HIS A 122 -1.38 4.40 -10.34
N ALA A 123 -1.53 4.58 -11.65
CA ALA A 123 -1.57 5.90 -12.28
C ALA A 123 -2.76 6.75 -11.77
N THR A 124 -3.90 6.14 -11.50
CA THR A 124 -5.07 6.82 -10.94
C THR A 124 -4.78 7.36 -9.53
N VAL A 125 -4.13 6.57 -8.68
CA VAL A 125 -3.76 7.00 -7.33
C VAL A 125 -2.70 8.11 -7.40
N VAL A 126 -1.68 7.96 -8.25
CA VAL A 126 -0.67 9.02 -8.49
C VAL A 126 -1.34 10.34 -8.90
N GLN A 127 -2.36 10.29 -9.80
CA GLN A 127 -3.06 11.50 -10.22
C GLN A 127 -3.79 12.16 -9.04
N ARG A 128 -4.46 11.40 -8.18
CA ARG A 128 -5.16 11.94 -7.00
C ARG A 128 -4.22 12.66 -6.03
N PHE A 129 -3.06 12.09 -5.76
CA PHE A 129 -2.04 12.79 -4.96
C PHE A 129 -1.47 14.01 -5.68
N THR A 130 -1.29 13.94 -7.00
CA THR A 130 -0.84 15.10 -7.80
C THR A 130 -1.86 16.24 -7.73
N ASP A 131 -3.15 15.95 -7.78
CA ASP A 131 -4.22 16.96 -7.69
C ASP A 131 -4.23 17.67 -6.31
N ARG A 132 -3.76 17.02 -5.26
CA ARG A 132 -3.67 17.59 -3.89
C ARG A 132 -2.35 18.28 -3.60
N LEU A 133 -1.24 17.68 -4.02
CA LEU A 133 0.11 18.09 -3.64
C LEU A 133 0.87 18.83 -4.74
N GLY A 134 0.33 18.89 -5.95
CA GLY A 134 1.03 19.40 -7.14
C GLY A 134 1.97 18.37 -7.74
N LEU A 135 2.90 18.82 -8.56
CA LEU A 135 3.84 17.93 -9.25
C LEU A 135 4.70 17.15 -8.25
N PRO A 136 4.96 15.86 -8.51
CA PRO A 136 5.82 15.06 -7.65
C PRO A 136 7.27 15.59 -7.68
N HIS A 137 7.98 15.36 -6.59
CA HIS A 137 9.41 15.66 -6.49
C HIS A 137 10.24 14.62 -7.25
N HIS A 138 9.78 13.37 -7.25
CA HIS A 138 10.45 12.28 -7.97
C HIS A 138 9.43 11.37 -8.65
N ASP A 139 9.77 10.86 -9.84
CA ASP A 139 9.11 9.75 -10.55
C ASP A 139 10.22 8.79 -11.01
N ILE A 140 10.51 7.80 -10.18
CA ILE A 140 11.58 6.82 -10.39
C ILE A 140 10.97 5.58 -11.00
N ARG A 141 11.53 5.12 -12.10
CA ARG A 141 11.10 3.91 -12.80
C ARG A 141 12.29 2.97 -12.98
N GLN A 142 12.06 1.72 -12.63
CA GLN A 142 13.01 0.64 -12.85
C GLN A 142 12.36 -0.44 -13.72
N PRO A 143 12.37 -0.30 -15.06
CA PRO A 143 11.64 -1.18 -15.97
C PRO A 143 12.03 -2.65 -15.84
N ARG A 144 13.29 -2.94 -15.46
CA ARG A 144 13.77 -4.31 -15.28
C ARG A 144 13.07 -5.05 -14.16
N PHE A 145 12.59 -4.33 -13.13
CA PHE A 145 11.93 -4.88 -11.97
C PHE A 145 10.44 -4.53 -11.91
N HIS A 146 9.90 -3.94 -12.98
CA HIS A 146 8.52 -3.42 -13.04
C HIS A 146 8.17 -2.46 -11.90
N THR A 147 9.18 -1.82 -11.31
CA THR A 147 9.04 -0.96 -10.15
C THR A 147 8.87 0.50 -10.55
N ARG A 148 7.99 1.20 -9.88
CA ARG A 148 7.81 2.65 -10.01
C ARG A 148 7.52 3.26 -8.64
N TYR A 149 8.19 4.35 -8.33
CA TYR A 149 7.94 5.18 -7.14
C TYR A 149 7.72 6.62 -7.54
N VAL A 150 6.59 7.19 -7.14
CA VAL A 150 6.29 8.61 -7.31
C VAL A 150 6.18 9.22 -5.92
N SER A 151 6.90 10.31 -5.65
CA SER A 151 6.97 10.84 -4.30
C SER A 151 6.77 12.33 -4.19
N TRP A 152 6.20 12.74 -3.05
CA TRP A 152 6.01 14.12 -2.61
C TRP A 152 6.62 14.31 -1.24
N ARG A 153 7.42 15.36 -1.09
CA ARG A 153 7.99 15.73 0.20
C ARG A 153 7.06 16.68 0.92
N LEU A 154 6.79 16.36 2.16
CA LEU A 154 6.14 17.21 3.13
C LEU A 154 7.17 17.70 4.16
N GLU A 155 6.72 18.47 5.13
CA GLU A 155 7.62 19.06 6.13
C GLU A 155 8.38 17.97 6.92
N HIS A 156 7.67 16.96 7.41
CA HIS A 156 8.21 15.89 8.28
C HIS A 156 8.31 14.54 7.60
N ASN A 157 7.51 14.30 6.57
CA ASN A 157 7.35 12.99 5.95
C ASN A 157 7.48 13.06 4.43
N VAL A 158 7.57 11.88 3.82
CA VAL A 158 7.48 11.69 2.37
C VAL A 158 6.25 10.83 2.09
N VAL A 159 5.43 11.24 1.15
CA VAL A 159 4.36 10.40 0.58
C VAL A 159 4.92 9.73 -0.66
N ILE A 160 4.75 8.43 -0.76
CA ILE A 160 5.18 7.63 -1.91
C ILE A 160 4.01 6.83 -2.41
N VAL A 161 3.72 6.89 -3.70
CA VAL A 161 2.86 5.93 -4.38
C VAL A 161 3.78 5.01 -5.17
N GLY A 162 3.87 3.77 -4.71
CA GLY A 162 4.76 2.75 -5.23
C GLY A 162 4.03 1.62 -5.92
N GLN A 163 4.74 0.92 -6.81
CA GLN A 163 4.37 -0.40 -7.30
C GLN A 163 5.64 -1.21 -7.57
N GLY A 164 5.56 -2.52 -7.38
CA GLY A 164 6.67 -3.43 -7.66
C GLY A 164 6.47 -4.81 -7.05
N PRO A 165 7.49 -5.70 -7.18
CA PRO A 165 7.46 -7.00 -6.52
C PRO A 165 7.28 -6.83 -5.00
N GLU A 166 6.36 -7.57 -4.43
CA GLU A 166 6.14 -7.61 -2.99
C GLU A 166 7.29 -8.43 -2.35
N PRO A 167 8.09 -7.82 -1.46
CA PRO A 167 9.35 -8.43 -1.00
C PRO A 167 9.20 -9.75 -0.24
N MET A 168 8.05 -9.99 0.37
CA MET A 168 7.82 -11.18 1.20
C MET A 168 7.17 -12.33 0.43
N SER A 169 6.73 -12.10 -0.81
CA SER A 169 5.96 -13.08 -1.60
C SER A 169 6.80 -13.96 -2.53
N TYR A 170 8.12 -13.88 -2.46
CA TYR A 170 9.00 -14.63 -3.37
C TYR A 170 8.67 -14.42 -4.86
N ASP A 171 8.41 -13.16 -5.26
CA ASP A 171 8.04 -12.74 -6.62
C ASP A 171 6.67 -13.29 -7.12
N GLN A 172 5.80 -13.76 -6.23
CA GLN A 172 4.48 -14.25 -6.61
C GLN A 172 3.45 -13.13 -6.76
N PHE A 173 3.66 -12.05 -6.03
CA PHE A 173 2.81 -10.88 -6.04
C PHE A 173 3.61 -9.65 -6.43
N GLU A 174 2.95 -8.78 -7.17
CA GLU A 174 3.35 -7.39 -7.22
C GLU A 174 2.27 -6.58 -6.53
N ASP A 175 2.66 -5.63 -5.70
CA ASP A 175 1.74 -4.75 -5.02
C ASP A 175 1.84 -3.31 -5.53
N ALA A 176 0.75 -2.58 -5.42
CA ALA A 176 0.73 -1.14 -5.52
C ALA A 176 0.22 -0.57 -4.20
N HIS A 177 0.96 0.39 -3.65
CA HIS A 177 0.75 0.87 -2.29
C HIS A 177 0.94 2.39 -2.16
N VAL A 178 0.35 2.94 -1.10
CA VAL A 178 0.74 4.24 -0.55
C VAL A 178 1.63 4.00 0.66
N LEU A 179 2.78 4.64 0.68
CA LEU A 179 3.69 4.63 1.80
C LEU A 179 3.86 6.06 2.32
N LEU A 180 3.65 6.23 3.61
CA LEU A 180 4.09 7.43 4.33
C LEU A 180 5.37 7.07 5.07
N LEU A 181 6.42 7.86 4.88
CA LEU A 181 7.74 7.58 5.43
C LEU A 181 8.27 8.81 6.15
N SER A 182 8.63 8.65 7.42
CA SER A 182 9.32 9.71 8.16
C SER A 182 10.65 10.03 7.51
N ARG A 183 10.97 11.31 7.34
CA ARG A 183 12.28 11.74 6.83
C ARG A 183 13.44 11.38 7.77
N THR A 184 13.13 10.97 9.00
CA THR A 184 14.10 10.52 9.99
C THR A 184 14.15 8.99 10.11
N ALA A 185 13.33 8.24 9.37
CA ALA A 185 13.35 6.79 9.37
C ALA A 185 14.74 6.27 8.95
N GLN A 186 15.30 5.38 9.76
CA GLN A 186 16.66 4.85 9.54
C GLN A 186 16.67 3.64 8.62
N ASP A 187 15.59 2.87 8.60
CA ASP A 187 15.43 1.66 7.79
C ASP A 187 14.27 1.85 6.80
N ALA A 188 14.60 1.89 5.52
CA ALA A 188 13.57 1.87 4.48
C ALA A 188 13.14 0.42 4.23
N PRO A 189 11.84 0.11 4.25
CA PRO A 189 11.31 -1.26 4.15
C PRO A 189 11.47 -1.91 2.78
N PHE A 190 12.34 -1.41 1.90
CA PHE A 190 12.44 -1.84 0.51
C PHE A 190 13.78 -2.47 0.16
N SER A 191 13.73 -3.48 -0.71
CA SER A 191 14.89 -4.18 -1.24
C SER A 191 15.87 -3.30 -2.03
N ASP A 192 15.42 -2.12 -2.52
CA ASP A 192 16.26 -1.15 -3.20
C ASP A 192 16.55 0.08 -2.32
N SER A 193 17.44 -0.11 -1.35
CA SER A 193 17.85 0.90 -0.39
C SER A 193 18.49 2.16 -1.02
N GLU A 194 19.01 2.09 -2.25
CA GLU A 194 19.67 3.22 -2.91
C GLU A 194 18.65 4.18 -3.53
N ALA A 195 17.63 3.64 -4.26
CA ALA A 195 16.55 4.45 -4.80
C ALA A 195 15.74 5.14 -3.68
N MET A 196 15.49 4.42 -2.59
CA MET A 196 14.79 4.97 -1.43
C MET A 196 15.60 6.02 -0.67
N ARG A 197 16.91 5.80 -0.48
CA ARG A 197 17.78 6.84 0.09
C ARG A 197 17.77 8.11 -0.74
N ALA A 198 17.73 8.00 -2.07
CA ALA A 198 17.60 9.17 -2.94
C ALA A 198 16.29 9.94 -2.68
N LEU A 199 15.18 9.23 -2.41
CA LEU A 199 13.88 9.84 -2.07
C LEU A 199 13.93 10.62 -0.73
N LEU A 200 14.74 10.13 0.22
CA LEU A 200 14.84 10.74 1.56
C LEU A 200 15.84 11.89 1.62
N THR A 201 16.92 11.86 0.85
CA THR A 201 18.09 12.74 1.00
C THR A 201 18.21 13.86 -0.02
N SER A 202 17.52 13.79 -1.15
CA SER A 202 17.50 14.85 -2.19
C SER A 202 16.39 15.89 -1.97
#